data_953ef8e7126d0a8ffc674ffb9d1b7cd4
#
_entry.id   953ef8e7126d0a8ffc674ffb9d1b7cd4
#
_cell.length_a   1.000
_cell.length_b   1.000
_cell.length_c   1.000
_cell.angle_alpha   90.00
_cell.angle_beta   90.00
_cell.angle_gamma   90.00
#
_symmetry.space_group_name_H-M   'P 1'
#
loop_
_entity.id
_entity.type
_entity.pdbx_description
1 polymer ?
#
loop_
_entity_poly.entity_id
_entity_poly.type
_entity_poly.pdbx_seq_one_letter_code
_entity_poly.pdbx_strand_id
1 'polypeptide(L)'
;MTEFSSTEKTILVQYGIKKYKNEEIIFEKLKSILSEKDIQRNIDTLIGTQLVRRIGPDNIQNNESHTELPKLPGNLKTIIDNL
;
A
#
# COMPACT_ATOMS: atom_id res chain seq x y z
N MET A 1 5.49 -9.41 18.16
CA MET A 1 5.22 -8.34 17.16
C MET A 1 5.99 -8.63 15.88
N THR A 2 5.32 -8.58 14.76
CA THR A 2 5.96 -8.85 13.48
C THR A 2 6.47 -7.55 12.87
N GLU A 3 7.75 -7.54 12.56
CA GLU A 3 8.34 -6.40 11.85
C GLU A 3 8.47 -6.74 10.38
N PHE A 4 8.13 -5.77 9.55
CA PHE A 4 8.25 -5.91 8.11
C PHE A 4 9.45 -5.11 7.60
N SER A 5 10.12 -5.63 6.58
CA SER A 5 11.19 -4.89 5.91
C SER A 5 10.58 -3.72 5.14
N SER A 6 11.43 -2.78 4.71
CA SER A 6 10.97 -1.64 3.91
C SER A 6 10.26 -2.11 2.64
N THR A 7 10.80 -3.13 1.99
CA THR A 7 10.20 -3.70 0.78
C THR A 7 8.83 -4.30 1.08
N GLU A 8 8.72 -5.05 2.18
CA GLU A 8 7.45 -5.65 2.58
C GLU A 8 6.39 -4.60 2.89
N LYS A 9 6.76 -3.53 3.60
CA LYS A 9 5.85 -2.43 3.90
C LYS A 9 5.31 -1.79 2.62
N THR A 10 6.19 -1.57 1.64
CA THR A 10 5.82 -1.01 0.36
C THR A 10 4.84 -1.92 -0.38
N ILE A 11 5.10 -3.22 -0.39
CA ILE A 11 4.23 -4.21 -1.02
C ILE A 11 2.85 -4.19 -0.37
N LEU A 12 2.79 -4.19 0.97
CA LEU A 12 1.52 -4.15 1.69
C LEU A 12 0.71 -2.90 1.33
N VAL A 13 1.35 -1.75 1.26
CA VAL A 13 0.68 -0.51 0.90
C VAL A 13 0.18 -0.57 -0.55
N GLN A 14 0.99 -1.07 -1.48
CA GLN A 14 0.60 -1.17 -2.88
C GLN A 14 -0.61 -2.07 -3.08
N TYR A 15 -0.65 -3.22 -2.41
CA TYR A 15 -1.79 -4.13 -2.50
C TYR A 15 -3.01 -3.59 -1.76
N GLY A 16 -2.81 -2.84 -0.68
CA GLY A 16 -3.90 -2.12 -0.03
C GLY A 16 -4.54 -1.11 -0.97
N ILE A 17 -3.74 -0.39 -1.73
CA ILE A 17 -4.22 0.57 -2.73
C ILE A 17 -5.01 -0.15 -3.83
N LYS A 18 -4.50 -1.29 -4.29
CA LYS A 18 -5.18 -2.08 -5.30
C LYS A 18 -6.56 -2.52 -4.82
N LYS A 19 -6.67 -2.89 -3.55
CA LYS A 19 -7.89 -3.45 -2.99
C LYS A 19 -8.94 -2.37 -2.68
N TYR A 20 -8.53 -1.23 -2.14
CA TYR A 20 -9.46 -0.23 -1.62
C TYR A 20 -9.50 1.09 -2.39
N LYS A 21 -8.38 1.52 -2.98
CA LYS A 21 -8.28 2.76 -3.77
C LYS A 21 -8.71 4.02 -3.02
N ASN A 22 -8.76 3.96 -1.70
CA ASN A 22 -9.14 5.07 -0.84
C ASN A 22 -8.13 5.18 0.29
N GLU A 23 -7.49 6.34 0.41
CA GLU A 23 -6.41 6.56 1.37
C GLU A 23 -6.88 6.35 2.82
N GLU A 24 -8.06 6.88 3.15
CA GLU A 24 -8.61 6.77 4.48
C GLU A 24 -8.88 5.32 4.88
N ILE A 25 -9.45 4.54 3.98
CA ILE A 25 -9.70 3.11 4.20
C ILE A 25 -8.40 2.34 4.32
N ILE A 26 -7.41 2.67 3.49
CA ILE A 26 -6.09 2.03 3.54
C ILE A 26 -5.44 2.25 4.89
N PHE A 27 -5.47 3.47 5.43
CA PHE A 27 -4.97 3.76 6.76
C PHE A 27 -5.69 2.93 7.81
N GLU A 28 -7.01 2.88 7.75
CA GLU A 28 -7.79 2.12 8.71
C GLU A 28 -7.46 0.63 8.68
N LYS A 29 -7.30 0.06 7.48
CA LYS A 29 -7.03 -1.37 7.35
C LYS A 29 -5.59 -1.74 7.71
N LEU A 30 -4.64 -0.88 7.40
CA LEU A 30 -3.23 -1.18 7.63
C LEU A 30 -2.70 -0.75 8.99
N LYS A 31 -3.42 0.09 9.72
CA LYS A 31 -2.95 0.61 11.02
C LYS A 31 -2.70 -0.47 12.06
N SER A 32 -3.32 -1.64 11.90
CA SER A 32 -3.12 -2.76 12.82
C SER A 32 -1.79 -3.49 12.60
N ILE A 33 -1.17 -3.30 11.45
CA ILE A 33 0.08 -3.98 11.09
C ILE A 33 1.22 -3.03 10.77
N LEU A 34 0.92 -1.78 10.41
CA LEU A 34 1.92 -0.75 10.12
C LEU A 34 1.58 0.53 10.88
N SER A 35 2.60 1.29 11.26
CA SER A 35 2.36 2.60 11.86
C SER A 35 1.81 3.56 10.81
N GLU A 36 1.03 4.55 11.25
CA GLU A 36 0.52 5.57 10.33
C GLU A 36 1.65 6.29 9.61
N LYS A 37 2.75 6.50 10.30
CA LYS A 37 3.94 7.14 9.73
C LYS A 37 4.52 6.32 8.58
N ASP A 38 4.58 5.00 8.73
CA ASP A 38 5.08 4.12 7.67
C ASP A 38 4.12 4.09 6.49
N ILE A 39 2.81 4.04 6.76
CA ILE A 39 1.81 4.04 5.70
C ILE A 39 1.90 5.34 4.89
N GLN A 40 1.93 6.48 5.57
CA GLN A 40 1.99 7.79 4.91
C GLN A 40 3.29 7.94 4.10
N ARG A 41 4.41 7.53 4.67
CA ARG A 41 5.71 7.60 3.99
C ARG A 41 5.71 6.79 2.70
N ASN A 42 5.15 5.58 2.75
CA ASN A 42 5.08 4.73 1.56
C ASN A 42 4.15 5.31 0.50
N ILE A 43 3.00 5.84 0.91
CA ILE A 43 2.08 6.48 -0.02
C ILE A 43 2.76 7.68 -0.69
N ASP A 44 3.41 8.54 0.09
CA ASP A 44 4.09 9.72 -0.43
C ASP A 44 5.22 9.35 -1.40
N THR A 45 5.99 8.32 -1.06
CA THR A 45 7.06 7.83 -1.92
C THR A 45 6.52 7.27 -3.22
N LEU A 46 5.44 6.48 -3.15
CA LEU A 46 4.83 5.89 -4.33
C LEU A 46 4.25 6.95 -5.26
N ILE A 47 3.64 7.99 -4.69
CA ILE A 47 3.14 9.11 -5.49
C ILE A 47 4.31 9.88 -6.10
N GLY A 48 5.35 10.14 -5.32
CA GLY A 48 6.53 10.86 -5.79
C GLY A 48 7.28 10.14 -6.91
N THR A 49 7.24 8.82 -6.93
CA THR A 49 7.88 8.02 -7.99
C THR A 49 6.93 7.68 -9.13
N GLN A 50 5.70 8.18 -9.08
CA GLN A 50 4.67 7.98 -10.09
C GLN A 50 4.16 6.52 -10.20
N LEU A 51 4.42 5.70 -9.20
CA LEU A 51 3.87 4.34 -9.14
C LEU A 51 2.42 4.34 -8.67
N VAL A 52 1.99 5.42 -8.02
CA VAL A 52 0.63 5.62 -7.55
C VAL A 52 0.18 7.02 -7.98
N ARG A 53 -1.07 7.14 -8.39
CA ARG A 53 -1.69 8.40 -8.82
C ARG A 53 -2.80 8.80 -7.84
N ARG A 54 -2.87 10.10 -7.55
CA ARG A 54 -3.99 10.64 -6.81
C ARG A 54 -5.09 11.01 -7.79
N ILE A 55 -6.26 10.40 -7.65
CA ILE A 55 -7.38 10.60 -8.58
C ILE A 55 -8.56 11.36 -7.96
N GLY A 56 -8.42 11.75 -6.69
CA GLY A 56 -9.43 12.55 -5.99
C GLY A 56 -8.90 12.95 -4.64
N PRO A 57 -9.68 13.68 -3.81
CA PRO A 57 -9.19 14.16 -2.51
C PRO A 57 -8.64 13.04 -1.62
N ASP A 58 -9.34 11.90 -1.57
CA ASP A 58 -8.91 10.76 -0.76
C ASP A 58 -8.68 9.50 -1.59
N ASN A 59 -8.80 9.59 -2.91
CA ASN A 59 -8.70 8.43 -3.77
C ASN A 59 -7.34 8.35 -4.44
N ILE A 60 -6.73 7.17 -4.34
CA ILE A 60 -5.43 6.89 -4.96
C ILE A 60 -5.51 5.56 -5.69
N GLN A 61 -4.68 5.42 -6.71
CA GLN A 61 -4.70 4.23 -7.56
C GLN A 61 -3.29 3.89 -8.04
N ASN A 62 -2.98 2.59 -8.10
CA ASN A 62 -1.73 2.14 -8.69
C ASN A 62 -1.69 2.50 -10.17
N ASN A 63 -0.54 2.99 -10.62
CA ASN A 63 -0.34 3.35 -12.01
C ASN A 63 0.13 2.13 -12.80
N GLU A 64 -0.78 1.18 -13.03
CA GLU A 64 -0.46 -0.10 -13.65
C GLU A 64 -0.02 0.02 -15.11
N SER A 65 -0.36 1.11 -15.77
CA SER A 65 0.11 1.38 -17.13
C SER A 65 1.59 1.74 -17.15
N HIS A 66 2.15 2.14 -16.00
CA HIS A 66 3.54 2.55 -15.86
C HIS A 66 4.42 1.42 -15.31
N THR A 67 3.87 0.60 -14.42
CA THR A 67 4.59 -0.51 -13.82
C THR A 67 3.62 -1.57 -13.31
N GLU A 68 4.11 -2.81 -13.22
CA GLU A 68 3.34 -3.88 -12.63
C GLU A 68 3.58 -3.93 -11.13
N LEU A 69 2.58 -4.43 -10.38
CA LEU A 69 2.76 -4.65 -8.96
C LEU A 69 3.81 -5.74 -8.73
N PRO A 70 4.59 -5.64 -7.66
CA PRO A 70 5.58 -6.67 -7.34
C PRO A 70 4.89 -7.98 -7.02
N LYS A 71 5.63 -9.08 -7.19
CA LYS A 71 5.13 -10.40 -6.85
C LYS A 71 4.84 -10.45 -5.34
N LEU A 72 3.67 -10.97 -4.99
CA LEU A 72 3.23 -11.04 -3.59
C LEU A 72 3.85 -12.26 -2.90
N PRO A 73 4.72 -12.07 -1.89
CA PRO A 73 5.24 -13.19 -1.10
C PRO A 73 4.12 -13.90 -0.35
N GLY A 74 4.29 -15.23 -0.16
CA GLY A 74 3.25 -16.03 0.48
C GLY A 74 2.87 -15.57 1.90
N ASN A 75 3.85 -15.12 2.67
CA ASN A 75 3.58 -14.62 4.03
C ASN A 75 2.77 -13.33 4.03
N LEU A 76 2.90 -12.51 2.99
CA LEU A 76 2.13 -11.27 2.87
C LEU A 76 0.75 -11.52 2.25
N LYS A 77 0.63 -12.56 1.44
CA LYS A 77 -0.65 -12.88 0.81
C LYS A 77 -1.74 -13.12 1.84
N THR A 78 -1.45 -13.87 2.89
CA THR A 78 -2.41 -14.13 3.96
C THR A 78 -2.86 -12.82 4.62
N ILE A 79 -1.91 -11.92 4.86
CA ILE A 79 -2.22 -10.61 5.45
C ILE A 79 -3.12 -9.80 4.54
N ILE A 80 -2.79 -9.75 3.25
CA ILE A 80 -3.57 -9.00 2.26
C ILE A 80 -4.98 -9.56 2.13
N ASP A 81 -5.11 -10.88 2.09
CA ASP A 81 -6.41 -11.53 1.96
C ASP A 81 -7.34 -11.25 3.15
N ASN A 82 -6.77 -10.93 4.31
CA ASN A 82 -7.52 -10.62 5.52
C ASN A 82 -7.76 -9.13 5.77
N LEU A 83 -7.32 -8.27 4.89
CA LEU A 83 -7.54 -6.83 5.02
C LEU A 83 -9.00 -6.42 4.80
#